data_16ac183a6a071306dca084767671c906
#
_entry.id   16ac183a6a071306dca084767671c906
#
_cell.length_a   1.000
_cell.length_b   1.000
_cell.length_c   1.000
_cell.angle_alpha   90.00
_cell.angle_beta   90.00
_cell.angle_gamma   90.00
#
_symmetry.space_group_name_H-M   'P 1'
#
loop_
_entity.id
_entity.type
_entity.pdbx_description
1 polymer ?
#
loop_
_entity_poly.entity_id
_entity_poly.type
_entity_poly.pdbx_seq_one_letter_code
_entity_poly.pdbx_strand_id
1 'polypeptide(L)'
;MRELKYEGGSIHGHWGLVRLFRRSTSHPDGELRYGVRTLDGRVTEFVVQLYCREDGEWRLVAQFDHNPEMGQGHDVRTEGVHMDVFRPSGRRAVADQADPGPMNPESALEFAINYLAEHDERLIERYRRWSTG
;
A
#
# COMPACT_ATOMS: atom_id res chain seq x y z
N MET A 1 -0.31 8.55 14.31
CA MET A 1 -0.46 7.20 13.70
C MET A 1 -1.08 6.25 14.72
N ARG A 2 -1.98 5.41 14.28
CA ARG A 2 -2.66 4.47 15.16
C ARG A 2 -2.36 3.05 14.74
N GLU A 3 -1.88 2.22 15.67
CA GLU A 3 -1.60 0.82 15.43
C GLU A 3 -2.77 -0.04 15.89
N LEU A 4 -3.15 -0.98 15.03
CA LEU A 4 -4.14 -2.01 15.32
C LEU A 4 -3.46 -3.36 15.24
N LYS A 5 -3.58 -4.19 16.29
CA LYS A 5 -3.01 -5.53 16.29
C LYS A 5 -4.08 -6.55 15.95
N TYR A 6 -3.68 -7.55 15.19
CA TYR A 6 -4.60 -8.58 14.74
C TYR A 6 -3.88 -9.92 14.73
N GLU A 7 -4.37 -10.89 15.51
CA GLU A 7 -3.83 -12.24 15.56
C GLU A 7 -4.73 -13.22 14.83
N GLY A 8 -4.12 -14.17 14.14
CA GLY A 8 -4.85 -15.20 13.41
C GLY A 8 -5.49 -14.72 12.13
N GLY A 9 -5.21 -13.51 11.74
CA GLY A 9 -5.71 -12.94 10.52
C GLY A 9 -4.75 -13.08 9.37
N SER A 10 -5.09 -12.46 8.25
CA SER A 10 -4.21 -12.49 7.09
C SER A 10 -4.15 -11.15 6.40
N ILE A 11 -3.00 -10.88 5.80
CA ILE A 11 -2.82 -9.86 4.79
C ILE A 11 -2.91 -10.60 3.48
N HIS A 12 -3.00 -10.97 2.69
CA HIS A 12 -3.01 -11.74 1.44
C HIS A 12 -3.24 -13.25 1.65
N GLY A 13 -4.00 -13.62 2.67
CA GLY A 13 -4.35 -15.01 2.88
C GLY A 13 -3.42 -15.81 3.78
N HIS A 14 -2.41 -15.18 4.36
CA HIS A 14 -1.48 -15.84 5.28
C HIS A 14 -1.90 -15.63 6.73
N TRP A 15 -1.80 -16.67 7.54
CA TRP A 15 -2.14 -16.62 8.94
C TRP A 15 -0.93 -16.27 9.79
N GLY A 16 -1.18 -15.62 10.91
CA GLY A 16 -0.15 -15.25 11.87
C GLY A 16 -0.43 -13.89 12.48
N LEU A 17 0.57 -13.37 13.22
CA LEU A 17 0.48 -12.04 13.82
C LEU A 17 0.68 -10.99 12.75
N VAL A 18 -0.28 -10.07 12.66
CA VAL A 18 -0.26 -8.97 11.72
C VAL A 18 -0.44 -7.67 12.48
N ARG A 19 0.37 -6.68 12.18
CA ARG A 19 0.20 -5.33 12.71
C ARG A 19 -0.44 -4.48 11.63
N LEU A 20 -1.52 -3.80 11.99
CA LEU A 20 -2.24 -2.91 11.09
C LEU A 20 -2.12 -1.48 11.59
N PHE A 21 -1.86 -0.55 10.67
CA PHE A 21 -1.65 0.85 10.98
C PHE A 21 -2.56 1.71 10.11
N ARG A 22 -3.01 2.82 10.68
CA ARG A 22 -3.76 3.85 9.95
C ARG A 22 -3.17 5.20 10.30
N ARG A 23 -3.10 6.07 9.30
CA ARG A 23 -2.49 7.37 9.45
C ARG A 23 -3.12 8.37 8.49
N SER A 24 -3.45 9.56 8.99
CA SER A 24 -3.89 10.66 8.13
C SER A 24 -2.74 11.13 7.25
N THR A 25 -3.07 11.58 6.05
CA THR A 25 -2.09 12.15 5.12
C THR A 25 -2.25 13.67 5.10
N SER A 26 -1.41 14.36 4.32
CA SER A 26 -1.51 15.81 4.18
C SER A 26 -2.78 16.22 3.44
N HIS A 27 -3.27 15.40 2.52
CA HIS A 27 -4.55 15.65 1.87
C HIS A 27 -5.68 15.42 2.89
N PRO A 28 -6.64 16.35 3.03
CA PRO A 28 -7.69 16.23 4.04
C PRO A 28 -8.57 14.99 3.88
N ASP A 29 -8.68 14.46 2.67
CA ASP A 29 -9.47 13.25 2.39
C ASP A 29 -8.60 12.02 2.19
N GLY A 30 -7.33 12.06 2.58
CA GLY A 30 -6.41 10.95 2.41
C GLY A 30 -6.16 10.18 3.69
N GLU A 31 -5.91 8.88 3.53
CA GLU A 31 -5.51 8.02 4.65
C GLU A 31 -4.55 6.96 4.15
N LEU A 32 -3.47 6.76 4.88
CA LEU A 32 -2.60 5.61 4.68
C LEU A 32 -3.06 4.47 5.57
N ARG A 33 -3.09 3.27 5.01
CA ARG A 33 -3.32 2.04 5.76
C ARG A 33 -2.25 1.05 5.36
N TYR A 34 -1.62 0.43 6.36
CA TYR A 34 -0.65 -0.59 6.03
C TYR A 34 -0.66 -1.72 7.03
N GLY A 35 -0.39 -2.92 6.52
CA GLY A 35 -0.28 -4.12 7.31
C GLY A 35 1.10 -4.72 7.14
N VAL A 36 1.64 -5.26 8.22
CA VAL A 36 2.99 -5.83 8.25
C VAL A 36 2.94 -7.15 8.98
N ARG A 37 3.54 -8.17 8.37
CA ARG A 37 3.79 -9.45 9.02
C ARG A 37 5.27 -9.59 9.27
N THR A 38 5.63 -10.01 10.46
CA THR A 38 7.03 -10.26 10.82
C THR A 38 7.22 -11.68 11.33
N LEU A 39 8.43 -12.19 11.14
CA LEU A 39 8.86 -13.45 11.69
C LEU A 39 10.29 -13.26 12.18
N ASP A 40 10.54 -13.58 13.45
CA ASP A 40 11.85 -13.39 14.08
C ASP A 40 12.39 -11.96 13.88
N GLY A 41 11.52 -10.98 14.02
CA GLY A 41 11.89 -9.57 13.91
C GLY A 41 12.08 -9.04 12.50
N ARG A 42 11.87 -9.88 11.49
CA ARG A 42 12.06 -9.49 10.09
C ARG A 42 10.71 -9.41 9.37
N VAL A 43 10.60 -8.44 8.47
CA VAL A 43 9.39 -8.30 7.65
C VAL A 43 9.35 -9.42 6.62
N THR A 44 8.26 -10.19 6.63
CA THR A 44 8.04 -11.26 5.67
C THR A 44 6.98 -10.91 4.64
N GLU A 45 6.08 -10.00 4.98
CA GLU A 45 4.99 -9.61 4.10
C GLU A 45 4.53 -8.21 4.50
N PHE A 46 4.13 -7.39 3.51
CA PHE A 46 3.50 -6.12 3.82
C PHE A 46 2.57 -5.68 2.70
N VAL A 47 1.65 -4.79 3.04
CA VAL A 47 0.88 -4.00 2.09
C VAL A 47 0.80 -2.58 2.63
N VAL A 48 1.00 -1.59 1.75
CA VAL A 48 0.86 -0.17 2.09
C VAL A 48 -0.10 0.43 1.07
N GLN A 49 -1.15 1.07 1.54
CA GLN A 49 -2.24 1.55 0.71
C GLN A 49 -2.55 3.00 0.98
N LEU A 50 -2.81 3.75 -0.08
CA LEU A 50 -3.34 5.10 0.01
C LEU A 50 -4.81 5.05 -0.38
N TYR A 51 -5.64 5.55 0.52
CA TYR A 51 -7.09 5.67 0.30
C TYR A 51 -7.46 7.14 0.22
N CYS A 52 -8.51 7.42 -0.53
CA CYS A 52 -9.15 8.72 -0.48
C CYS A 52 -10.65 8.56 -0.19
N ARG A 53 -11.22 9.59 0.41
CA ARG A 53 -12.63 9.60 0.74
C ARG A 53 -13.41 10.30 -0.37
N GLU A 54 -14.36 9.56 -0.95
CA GLU A 54 -15.25 10.04 -2.01
C GLU A 54 -16.68 9.70 -1.63
N ASP A 55 -17.53 10.73 -1.55
CA ASP A 55 -18.95 10.54 -1.23
C ASP A 55 -19.17 9.70 0.04
N GLY A 56 -18.33 9.92 1.06
CA GLY A 56 -18.43 9.20 2.32
C GLY A 56 -17.82 7.80 2.32
N GLU A 57 -17.27 7.35 1.21
CA GLU A 57 -16.65 6.04 1.10
C GLU A 57 -15.14 6.14 0.89
N TRP A 58 -14.40 5.21 1.51
CA TRP A 58 -12.97 5.10 1.29
C TRP A 58 -12.69 4.27 0.05
N ARG A 59 -11.86 4.80 -0.85
CA ARG A 59 -11.51 4.15 -2.10
C ARG A 59 -10.01 4.04 -2.24
N LEU A 60 -9.55 2.89 -2.72
CA LEU A 60 -8.13 2.61 -2.90
C LEU A 60 -7.59 3.38 -4.10
N VAL A 61 -6.52 4.14 -3.88
CA VAL A 61 -5.88 4.97 -4.90
C VAL A 61 -4.58 4.34 -5.40
N ALA A 62 -3.74 3.87 -4.49
CA ALA A 62 -2.44 3.32 -4.83
C ALA A 62 -1.99 2.32 -3.77
N GLN A 63 -1.12 1.39 -4.17
CA GLN A 63 -0.69 0.33 -3.29
C GLN A 63 0.72 -0.16 -3.63
N PHE A 64 1.47 -0.44 -2.58
CA PHE A 64 2.70 -1.24 -2.66
C PHE A 64 2.48 -2.52 -1.87
N ASP A 65 3.04 -3.63 -2.32
CA ASP A 65 2.97 -4.87 -1.55
C ASP A 65 4.20 -5.75 -1.72
N HIS A 66 4.35 -6.66 -0.77
CA HIS A 66 5.38 -7.68 -0.77
C HIS A 66 4.73 -8.94 -0.18
N ASN A 67 4.51 -9.95 -0.99
CA ASN A 67 3.79 -11.15 -0.61
C ASN A 67 4.29 -12.36 -1.41
N PRO A 68 5.60 -12.69 -1.30
CA PRO A 68 6.23 -13.66 -2.19
C PRO A 68 5.66 -15.07 -2.11
N GLU A 69 4.98 -15.41 -1.02
CA GLU A 69 4.43 -16.75 -0.83
C GLU A 69 3.02 -16.92 -1.41
N MET A 70 2.44 -15.84 -1.94
CA MET A 70 1.17 -15.94 -2.65
C MET A 70 1.41 -16.49 -4.05
N GLY A 71 0.44 -17.20 -4.62
CA GLY A 71 0.57 -17.82 -5.93
C GLY A 71 0.94 -16.86 -7.06
N GLN A 72 0.46 -15.62 -6.99
CA GLN A 72 0.85 -14.55 -7.92
C GLN A 72 1.40 -13.37 -7.11
N GLY A 73 2.14 -13.71 -6.07
CA GLY A 73 2.68 -12.72 -5.16
C GLY A 73 3.82 -11.93 -5.74
N HIS A 74 4.07 -10.79 -5.14
CA HIS A 74 5.13 -9.87 -5.52
C HIS A 74 6.29 -9.96 -4.53
N ASP A 75 7.51 -10.04 -5.06
CA ASP A 75 8.72 -10.12 -4.25
C ASP A 75 9.61 -8.92 -4.54
N VAL A 76 9.65 -7.97 -3.59
CA VAL A 76 10.43 -6.74 -3.74
C VAL A 76 11.94 -6.99 -3.83
N ARG A 77 12.41 -8.15 -3.36
CA ARG A 77 13.84 -8.51 -3.38
C ARG A 77 14.34 -8.85 -4.76
N THR A 78 13.46 -9.35 -5.63
CA THR A 78 13.82 -9.82 -6.97
C THR A 78 13.15 -9.03 -8.07
N GLU A 79 11.87 -8.72 -7.89
CA GLU A 79 11.08 -8.01 -8.90
C GLU A 79 11.17 -6.49 -8.77
N GLY A 80 11.68 -6.01 -7.64
CA GLY A 80 11.73 -4.58 -7.35
C GLY A 80 10.45 -4.09 -6.68
N VAL A 81 10.49 -2.85 -6.24
CA VAL A 81 9.35 -2.22 -5.57
C VAL A 81 8.48 -1.55 -6.62
N HIS A 82 7.23 -1.96 -6.71
CA HIS A 82 6.28 -1.42 -7.69
C HIS A 82 5.06 -0.86 -7.02
N MET A 83 4.59 0.27 -7.55
CA MET A 83 3.34 0.89 -7.10
C MET A 83 2.23 0.55 -8.09
N ASP A 84 1.17 -0.04 -7.58
CA ASP A 84 -0.06 -0.23 -8.34
C ASP A 84 -0.94 1.00 -8.13
N VAL A 85 -1.47 1.53 -9.22
CA VAL A 85 -2.34 2.70 -9.21
C VAL A 85 -3.71 2.29 -9.74
N PHE A 86 -4.75 2.79 -9.11
CA PHE A 86 -6.11 2.38 -9.44
C PHE A 86 -6.94 3.55 -9.94
N ARG A 87 -7.89 3.24 -10.80
CA ARG A 87 -8.90 4.18 -11.27
C ARG A 87 -10.15 4.07 -10.38
N PRO A 88 -11.02 5.08 -10.38
CA PRO A 88 -12.28 4.99 -9.64
C PRO A 88 -13.14 3.76 -9.98
N SER A 89 -12.97 3.20 -11.18
CA SER A 89 -13.62 1.95 -11.55
C SER A 89 -13.09 0.74 -10.81
N GLY A 90 -12.00 0.89 -10.06
CA GLY A 90 -11.29 -0.22 -9.42
C GLY A 90 -10.25 -0.89 -10.31
N ARG A 91 -10.17 -0.49 -11.58
CA ARG A 91 -9.19 -1.05 -12.50
C ARG A 91 -7.82 -0.46 -12.26
N ARG A 92 -6.81 -1.29 -12.42
CA ARG A 92 -5.42 -0.84 -12.35
C ARG A 92 -5.13 0.09 -13.52
N ALA A 93 -4.52 1.22 -13.24
CA ALA A 93 -4.13 2.18 -14.26
C ALA A 93 -2.68 1.93 -14.68
N VAL A 94 -2.39 2.17 -15.96
CA VAL A 94 -1.01 2.24 -16.43
C VAL A 94 -0.59 3.70 -16.29
N ALA A 95 0.31 3.97 -15.36
CA ALA A 95 0.75 5.32 -15.06
C ALA A 95 2.23 5.29 -14.69
N ASP A 96 2.83 6.46 -14.55
CA ASP A 96 4.19 6.55 -14.06
C ASP A 96 4.31 5.85 -12.71
N GLN A 97 5.38 5.12 -12.53
CA GLN A 97 5.56 4.25 -11.40
C GLN A 97 6.72 4.71 -10.55
N ALA A 98 6.57 4.58 -9.23
CA ALA A 98 7.71 4.57 -8.35
C ALA A 98 8.37 3.20 -8.54
N ASP A 99 9.59 3.20 -9.02
CA ASP A 99 10.32 1.96 -9.29
C ASP A 99 11.79 2.14 -8.93
N PRO A 100 12.11 2.10 -7.63
CA PRO A 100 13.49 2.24 -7.18
C PRO A 100 14.34 0.99 -7.39
N GLY A 101 13.75 -0.09 -7.86
CA GLY A 101 14.42 -1.36 -8.05
C GLY A 101 14.33 -2.30 -6.85
N PRO A 102 15.01 -3.44 -6.90
CA PRO A 102 14.99 -4.41 -5.81
C PRO A 102 15.58 -3.86 -4.51
N MET A 103 14.99 -4.24 -3.39
CA MET A 103 15.52 -3.92 -2.07
C MET A 103 14.97 -4.91 -1.03
N ASN A 104 15.56 -4.92 0.17
CA ASN A 104 15.05 -5.80 1.21
C ASN A 104 13.67 -5.31 1.69
N PRO A 105 12.86 -6.23 2.29
CA PRO A 105 11.49 -5.88 2.66
C PRO A 105 11.37 -4.74 3.66
N GLU A 106 12.30 -4.63 4.62
CA GLU A 106 12.27 -3.53 5.59
C GLU A 106 12.45 -2.17 4.92
N SER A 107 13.42 -2.08 4.02
CA SER A 107 13.66 -0.84 3.26
C SER A 107 12.52 -0.55 2.30
N ALA A 108 11.97 -1.58 1.67
CA ALA A 108 10.84 -1.44 0.76
C ALA A 108 9.60 -0.92 1.48
N LEU A 109 9.33 -1.42 2.68
CA LEU A 109 8.21 -0.96 3.50
C LEU A 109 8.37 0.52 3.85
N GLU A 110 9.56 0.91 4.30
CA GLU A 110 9.84 2.31 4.63
C GLU A 110 9.70 3.20 3.39
N PHE A 111 10.25 2.77 2.26
CA PHE A 111 10.12 3.50 1.00
C PHE A 111 8.64 3.70 0.64
N ALA A 112 7.84 2.64 0.72
CA ALA A 112 6.43 2.69 0.34
C ALA A 112 5.63 3.66 1.21
N ILE A 113 5.83 3.61 2.52
CA ILE A 113 5.16 4.52 3.46
C ILE A 113 5.54 5.96 3.15
N ASN A 114 6.83 6.23 3.02
CA ASN A 114 7.33 7.59 2.76
C ASN A 114 6.87 8.11 1.41
N TYR A 115 6.91 7.27 0.39
CA TYR A 115 6.48 7.67 -0.96
C TYR A 115 5.02 8.08 -0.98
N LEU A 116 4.15 7.26 -0.43
CA LEU A 116 2.71 7.57 -0.42
C LEU A 116 2.40 8.79 0.46
N ALA A 117 3.12 8.95 1.58
CA ALA A 117 2.94 10.11 2.44
C ALA A 117 3.40 11.41 1.76
N GLU A 118 4.44 11.34 0.93
CA GLU A 118 4.98 12.51 0.25
C GLU A 118 4.20 12.90 -1.00
N HIS A 119 3.53 11.93 -1.64
CA HIS A 119 2.86 12.15 -2.92
C HIS A 119 1.34 11.97 -2.86
N ASP A 120 0.78 11.92 -1.67
CA ASP A 120 -0.65 11.69 -1.47
C ASP A 120 -1.53 12.69 -2.23
N GLU A 121 -1.19 13.97 -2.18
CA GLU A 121 -1.99 15.01 -2.83
C GLU A 121 -2.01 14.82 -4.34
N ARG A 122 -0.85 14.59 -4.93
CA ARG A 122 -0.74 14.38 -6.38
C ARG A 122 -1.53 13.14 -6.81
N LEU A 123 -1.39 12.05 -6.06
CA LEU A 123 -2.03 10.79 -6.40
C LEU A 123 -3.55 10.87 -6.26
N ILE A 124 -4.04 11.51 -5.21
CA ILE A 124 -5.47 11.68 -4.98
C ILE A 124 -6.09 12.60 -6.04
N GLU A 125 -5.42 13.72 -6.35
CA GLU A 125 -5.94 14.65 -7.36
C GLU A 125 -6.00 13.98 -8.72
N ARG A 126 -5.00 13.19 -9.08
CA ARG A 126 -5.02 12.42 -10.34
C ARG A 126 -6.17 11.42 -10.35
N TYR A 127 -6.35 10.70 -9.26
CA TYR A 127 -7.46 9.76 -9.12
C TYR A 127 -8.80 10.45 -9.34
N ARG A 128 -8.99 11.62 -8.75
CA ARG A 128 -10.22 12.41 -8.90
C ARG A 128 -10.45 12.89 -10.32
N ARG A 129 -9.40 13.23 -11.03
CA ARG A 129 -9.53 13.60 -12.46
C ARG A 129 -10.04 12.43 -13.29
N TRP A 130 -9.67 11.23 -12.92
CA TRP A 130 -10.14 10.03 -13.62
C TRP A 130 -11.59 9.67 -13.29
N SER A 131 -12.16 10.21 -12.22
CA SER A 131 -13.52 9.86 -11.80
C SER A 131 -14.58 10.27 -12.80
N THR A 132 -14.26 11.19 -13.70
CA THR A 132 -15.18 11.66 -14.73
C THR A 132 -14.98 11.00 -16.09
N GLY A 133 -14.02 10.11 -16.17
CA GLY A 133 -13.66 9.51 -17.45
C GLY A 133 -13.85 8.02 -17.60
#